data_17cdb14c9c510403c4d90419a5cfc27e
#
_entry.id   17cdb14c9c510403c4d90419a5cfc27e
#
_cell.length_a   1.000
_cell.length_b   1.000
_cell.length_c   1.000
_cell.angle_alpha   90.00
_cell.angle_beta   90.00
_cell.angle_gamma   90.00
#
_symmetry.space_group_name_H-M   'P 1'
#
loop_
_entity.id
_entity.type
_entity.pdbx_description
1 polymer ?
#
loop_
_entity_poly.entity_id
_entity_poly.type
_entity_poly.pdbx_seq_one_letter_code
_entity_poly.pdbx_strand_id
1 'polypeptide(L)'
;SHLAPASALACDAVVIGAGPAGLMAAQALAQAGVAAHVFDAMPSVGRKFLLAGKGGLNLTHAEPPEPFVSRYGARQTQLAPLLEQFGAPQVRSWAQDLGVETFIGTSGRVFPADMKAAPLLRAWLQRLRSQGVQFHMRHRFTGWDGAGALQFQAPSGDITVQARAVVLALGGGSWARLGSDGAWLAWLAQRGVTTAPLQPS
;
A
#
# COMPACT_ATOMS: atom_id res chain seq x y z
N SER A 1 -14.38 -37.66 -10.50
CA SER A 1 -13.69 -37.17 -9.29
C SER A 1 -14.14 -35.76 -9.04
N HIS A 2 -15.07 -35.55 -8.10
CA HIS A 2 -15.40 -34.22 -7.59
C HIS A 2 -14.22 -33.78 -6.74
N LEU A 3 -13.41 -32.86 -7.28
CA LEU A 3 -12.53 -32.02 -6.46
C LEU A 3 -13.44 -31.22 -5.54
N ALA A 4 -13.29 -31.43 -4.24
CA ALA A 4 -13.93 -30.58 -3.25
C ALA A 4 -13.53 -29.12 -3.54
N PRO A 5 -14.45 -28.14 -3.49
CA PRO A 5 -14.08 -26.75 -3.68
C PRO A 5 -13.02 -26.40 -2.63
N ALA A 6 -11.89 -25.88 -3.07
CA ALA A 6 -10.87 -25.34 -2.17
C ALA A 6 -11.60 -24.39 -1.19
N SER A 7 -11.46 -24.64 0.11
CA SER A 7 -12.13 -23.84 1.14
C SER A 7 -11.75 -22.38 0.94
N ALA A 8 -12.74 -21.56 0.59
CA ALA A 8 -12.50 -20.13 0.42
C ALA A 8 -12.02 -19.54 1.75
N LEU A 9 -10.89 -18.90 1.75
CA LEU A 9 -10.41 -18.14 2.91
C LEU A 9 -11.37 -16.98 3.16
N ALA A 10 -11.93 -16.89 4.37
CA ALA A 10 -12.79 -15.79 4.77
C ALA A 10 -12.02 -14.78 5.59
N CYS A 11 -12.08 -13.48 5.21
CA CYS A 11 -11.37 -12.40 5.84
C CYS A 11 -12.30 -11.22 6.14
N ASP A 12 -12.07 -10.50 7.24
CA ASP A 12 -12.78 -9.24 7.51
C ASP A 12 -12.33 -8.16 6.52
N ALA A 13 -11.03 -7.98 6.38
CA ALA A 13 -10.48 -7.03 5.41
C ALA A 13 -9.31 -7.62 4.63
N VAL A 14 -9.30 -7.38 3.34
CA VAL A 14 -8.21 -7.73 2.41
C VAL A 14 -7.62 -6.45 1.84
N VAL A 15 -6.30 -6.33 1.91
CA VAL A 15 -5.53 -5.28 1.26
C VAL A 15 -4.73 -5.90 0.12
N ILE A 16 -4.90 -5.41 -1.10
CA ILE A 16 -4.22 -5.91 -2.30
C ILE A 16 -3.12 -4.92 -2.68
N GLY A 17 -1.89 -5.33 -2.49
CA GLY A 17 -0.67 -4.53 -2.66
C GLY A 17 0.03 -4.22 -1.33
N ALA A 18 1.26 -4.69 -1.19
CA ALA A 18 2.11 -4.49 -0.01
C ALA A 18 3.15 -3.36 -0.20
N GLY A 19 2.78 -2.33 -0.92
CA GLY A 19 3.49 -1.06 -1.00
C GLY A 19 3.11 -0.11 0.16
N PRO A 20 3.63 1.12 0.21
CA PRO A 20 3.37 2.07 1.31
C PRO A 20 1.88 2.31 1.55
N ALA A 21 1.08 2.46 0.49
CA ALA A 21 -0.36 2.68 0.62
C ALA A 21 -1.07 1.48 1.28
N GLY A 22 -0.74 0.25 0.85
CA GLY A 22 -1.33 -0.96 1.43
C GLY A 22 -0.88 -1.21 2.86
N LEU A 23 0.38 -0.95 3.19
CA LEU A 23 0.88 -1.06 4.57
C LEU A 23 0.21 -0.05 5.50
N MET A 24 -0.02 1.18 5.03
CA MET A 24 -0.72 2.20 5.81
C MET A 24 -2.19 1.85 6.00
N ALA A 25 -2.87 1.32 4.96
CA ALA A 25 -4.23 0.81 5.07
C ALA A 25 -4.32 -0.34 6.09
N ALA A 26 -3.38 -1.30 6.03
CA ALA A 26 -3.32 -2.40 7.00
C ALA A 26 -3.09 -1.90 8.43
N GLN A 27 -2.25 -0.87 8.61
CA GLN A 27 -2.04 -0.23 9.91
C GLN A 27 -3.33 0.41 10.45
N ALA A 28 -4.03 1.17 9.63
CA ALA A 28 -5.29 1.81 10.03
C ALA A 28 -6.35 0.77 10.42
N LEU A 29 -6.47 -0.32 9.65
CA LEU A 29 -7.37 -1.43 9.96
C LEU A 29 -7.00 -2.10 11.29
N ALA A 30 -5.73 -2.42 11.49
CA ALA A 30 -5.27 -3.06 12.72
C ALA A 30 -5.48 -2.15 13.96
N GLN A 31 -5.25 -0.85 13.84
CA GLN A 31 -5.52 0.13 14.89
C GLN A 31 -7.02 0.24 15.23
N ALA A 32 -7.89 -0.01 14.25
CA ALA A 32 -9.34 -0.09 14.44
C ALA A 32 -9.82 -1.47 14.93
N GLY A 33 -8.92 -2.40 15.22
CA GLY A 33 -9.26 -3.76 15.67
C GLY A 33 -9.79 -4.68 14.58
N VAL A 34 -9.58 -4.33 13.30
CA VAL A 34 -10.02 -5.15 12.16
C VAL A 34 -8.89 -6.08 11.72
N ALA A 35 -9.18 -7.39 11.63
CA ALA A 35 -8.23 -8.37 11.12
C ALA A 35 -7.95 -8.12 9.64
N ALA A 36 -6.70 -7.80 9.31
CA ALA A 36 -6.29 -7.45 7.96
C ALA A 36 -5.36 -8.50 7.35
N HIS A 37 -5.65 -8.89 6.11
CA HIS A 37 -4.82 -9.75 5.28
C HIS A 37 -4.28 -8.96 4.09
N VAL A 38 -2.96 -8.89 3.95
CA VAL A 38 -2.27 -8.19 2.87
C VAL A 38 -1.76 -9.19 1.85
N PHE A 39 -2.22 -9.06 0.61
CA PHE A 39 -1.82 -9.90 -0.52
C PHE A 39 -0.95 -9.11 -1.49
N ASP A 40 0.13 -9.72 -1.97
CA ASP A 40 1.00 -9.12 -2.98
C ASP A 40 1.55 -10.17 -3.94
N ALA A 41 1.63 -9.83 -5.23
CA ALA A 41 2.19 -10.68 -6.27
C ALA A 41 3.71 -10.91 -6.11
N MET A 42 4.38 -10.00 -5.43
CA MET A 42 5.84 -10.01 -5.27
C MET A 42 6.27 -10.92 -4.12
N PRO A 43 7.52 -11.43 -4.16
CA PRO A 43 8.03 -12.32 -3.10
C PRO A 43 8.34 -11.61 -1.78
N SER A 44 8.38 -10.28 -1.76
CA SER A 44 8.66 -9.50 -0.55
C SER A 44 7.90 -8.17 -0.54
N VAL A 45 7.61 -7.71 0.67
CA VAL A 45 6.90 -6.45 0.94
C VAL A 45 7.75 -5.24 0.58
N GLY A 46 7.12 -4.16 0.07
CA GLY A 46 7.71 -2.84 -0.03
C GLY A 46 8.85 -2.70 -1.05
N ARG A 47 8.85 -3.47 -2.13
CA ARG A 47 9.96 -3.47 -3.11
C ARG A 47 10.21 -2.11 -3.74
N LYS A 48 9.16 -1.39 -4.17
CA LYS A 48 9.31 -0.02 -4.70
C LYS A 48 9.78 0.96 -3.63
N PHE A 49 9.31 0.81 -2.41
CA PHE A 49 9.75 1.61 -1.27
C PHE A 49 11.25 1.46 -1.01
N LEU A 50 11.75 0.22 -1.00
CA LEU A 50 13.19 -0.07 -0.84
C LEU A 50 14.01 0.49 -2.00
N LEU A 51 13.51 0.39 -3.23
CA LEU A 51 14.19 0.90 -4.40
C LEU A 51 14.26 2.42 -4.41
N ALA A 52 13.17 3.09 -4.05
CA ALA A 52 13.11 4.54 -3.92
C ALA A 52 14.12 5.07 -2.88
N GLY A 53 14.44 4.27 -1.86
CA GLY A 53 15.41 4.61 -0.83
C GLY A 53 16.88 4.39 -1.18
N LYS A 54 17.23 3.99 -2.41
CA LYS A 54 18.65 3.73 -2.79
C LYS A 54 19.55 4.96 -2.70
N GLY A 55 19.04 6.14 -3.06
CA GLY A 55 19.77 7.41 -2.97
C GLY A 55 19.42 8.26 -1.74
N GLY A 56 18.68 7.68 -0.81
CA GLY A 56 18.10 8.37 0.34
C GLY A 56 16.57 8.38 0.27
N LEU A 57 15.94 7.86 1.32
CA LEU A 57 14.49 7.78 1.40
C LEU A 57 13.90 9.16 1.73
N ASN A 58 13.37 9.86 0.74
CA ASN A 58 12.57 11.05 0.98
C ASN A 58 11.18 10.66 1.47
N LEU A 59 10.87 10.96 2.75
CA LEU A 59 9.58 10.64 3.35
C LEU A 59 8.52 11.70 3.04
N THR A 60 8.90 12.97 3.13
CA THR A 60 8.01 14.12 2.95
C THR A 60 8.81 15.40 2.74
N HIS A 61 8.15 16.54 2.71
CA HIS A 61 8.76 17.86 2.63
C HIS A 61 8.31 18.74 3.79
N ALA A 62 9.24 19.49 4.38
CA ALA A 62 8.99 20.30 5.58
C ALA A 62 8.47 21.72 5.28
N GLU A 63 8.01 21.97 4.06
CA GLU A 63 7.39 23.26 3.73
C GLU A 63 6.06 23.46 4.47
N PRO A 64 5.59 24.71 4.61
CA PRO A 64 4.27 24.99 5.19
C PRO A 64 3.14 24.26 4.47
N PRO A 65 1.99 24.01 5.16
CA PRO A 65 0.88 23.25 4.57
C PRO A 65 0.30 23.84 3.29
N GLU A 66 0.16 25.16 3.19
CA GLU A 66 -0.45 25.82 2.03
C GLU A 66 0.36 25.61 0.74
N PRO A 67 1.69 25.88 0.69
CA PRO A 67 2.49 25.54 -0.47
C PRO A 67 2.50 24.06 -0.77
N PHE A 68 2.51 23.19 0.25
CA PHE A 68 2.51 21.75 0.08
C PHE A 68 1.24 21.28 -0.62
N VAL A 69 0.06 21.71 -0.15
CA VAL A 69 -1.24 21.37 -0.72
C VAL A 69 -1.39 21.91 -2.14
N SER A 70 -0.88 23.12 -2.42
CA SER A 70 -0.99 23.74 -3.75
C SER A 70 -0.32 22.93 -4.86
N ARG A 71 0.67 22.09 -4.53
CA ARG A 71 1.35 21.20 -5.49
C ARG A 71 0.43 20.14 -6.10
N TYR A 72 -0.70 19.86 -5.46
CA TYR A 72 -1.70 18.91 -5.97
C TYR A 72 -2.65 19.54 -7.01
N GLY A 73 -2.48 20.83 -7.34
CA GLY A 73 -3.22 21.51 -8.40
C GLY A 73 -4.75 21.38 -8.24
N ALA A 74 -5.42 20.90 -9.26
CA ALA A 74 -6.87 20.71 -9.26
C ALA A 74 -7.40 19.73 -8.19
N ARG A 75 -6.53 18.93 -7.57
CA ARG A 75 -6.90 17.96 -6.52
C ARG A 75 -6.70 18.48 -5.10
N GLN A 76 -6.21 19.70 -4.93
CA GLN A 76 -5.92 20.25 -3.60
C GLN A 76 -7.15 20.24 -2.67
N THR A 77 -8.33 20.56 -3.17
CA THR A 77 -9.57 20.58 -2.37
C THR A 77 -9.91 19.20 -1.80
N GLN A 78 -9.68 18.13 -2.55
CA GLN A 78 -9.93 16.77 -2.09
C GLN A 78 -8.82 16.27 -1.14
N LEU A 79 -7.57 16.71 -1.34
CA LEU A 79 -6.42 16.20 -0.60
C LEU A 79 -6.13 17.00 0.67
N ALA A 80 -6.48 18.29 0.73
CA ALA A 80 -6.22 19.12 1.91
C ALA A 80 -6.74 18.49 3.22
N PRO A 81 -8.00 18.03 3.34
CA PRO A 81 -8.49 17.43 4.57
C PRO A 81 -7.74 16.14 4.97
N LEU A 82 -7.24 15.38 3.98
CA LEU A 82 -6.45 14.17 4.24
C LEU A 82 -5.06 14.52 4.75
N LEU A 83 -4.43 15.56 4.19
CA LEU A 83 -3.12 16.05 4.61
C LEU A 83 -3.14 16.76 5.96
N GLU A 84 -4.27 17.36 6.34
CA GLU A 84 -4.49 17.86 7.71
C GLU A 84 -4.46 16.73 8.74
N GLN A 85 -5.01 15.57 8.40
CA GLN A 85 -5.02 14.39 9.29
C GLN A 85 -3.69 13.66 9.27
N PHE A 86 -3.06 13.50 8.10
CA PHE A 86 -1.79 12.78 7.94
C PHE A 86 -0.89 13.49 6.92
N GLY A 87 -0.33 14.63 7.34
CA GLY A 87 0.63 15.44 6.58
C GLY A 87 2.07 15.22 7.02
N ALA A 88 2.94 16.15 6.64
CA ALA A 88 4.38 16.05 6.90
C ALA A 88 4.74 15.91 8.39
N PRO A 89 4.14 16.65 9.34
CA PRO A 89 4.41 16.46 10.77
C PRO A 89 4.02 15.05 11.25
N GLN A 90 2.88 14.54 10.81
CA GLN A 90 2.39 13.21 11.20
C GLN A 90 3.27 12.09 10.62
N VAL A 91 3.77 12.24 9.41
CA VAL A 91 4.74 11.29 8.81
C VAL A 91 6.02 11.23 9.64
N ARG A 92 6.54 12.38 10.12
CA ARG A 92 7.71 12.41 10.99
C ARG A 92 7.46 11.76 12.35
N SER A 93 6.31 12.07 12.99
CA SER A 93 5.92 11.44 14.25
C SER A 93 5.75 9.93 14.09
N TRP A 94 5.12 9.49 13.01
CA TRP A 94 4.96 8.08 12.68
C TRP A 94 6.31 7.35 12.53
N ALA A 95 7.29 7.97 11.87
CA ALA A 95 8.64 7.40 11.76
C ALA A 95 9.33 7.32 13.11
N GLN A 96 9.21 8.36 13.94
CA GLN A 96 9.76 8.40 15.29
C GLN A 96 9.13 7.33 16.19
N ASP A 97 7.82 7.10 16.09
CA ASP A 97 7.11 6.04 16.82
C ASP A 97 7.56 4.64 16.40
N LEU A 98 8.12 4.49 15.20
CA LEU A 98 8.78 3.28 14.72
C LEU A 98 10.27 3.20 15.16
N GLY A 99 10.75 4.15 15.95
CA GLY A 99 12.14 4.22 16.39
C GLY A 99 13.11 4.76 15.33
N VAL A 100 12.59 5.48 14.31
CA VAL A 100 13.38 6.05 13.23
C VAL A 100 13.36 7.57 13.33
N GLU A 101 14.49 8.17 13.72
CA GLU A 101 14.67 9.62 13.71
C GLU A 101 14.71 10.17 12.29
N THR A 102 14.26 11.42 12.13
CA THR A 102 14.24 12.10 10.84
C THR A 102 14.92 13.45 10.92
N PHE A 103 15.54 13.89 9.82
CA PHE A 103 16.09 15.23 9.67
C PHE A 103 15.57 15.90 8.40
N ILE A 104 15.66 17.23 8.38
CA ILE A 104 15.31 18.05 7.23
C ILE A 104 16.60 18.39 6.49
N GLY A 105 16.71 17.97 5.24
CA GLY A 105 17.81 18.33 4.36
C GLY A 105 17.74 19.79 3.89
N THR A 106 18.81 20.28 3.27
CA THR A 106 18.92 21.66 2.79
C THR A 106 17.87 22.04 1.75
N SER A 107 17.32 21.06 1.04
CA SER A 107 16.22 21.25 0.07
C SER A 107 14.81 21.24 0.70
N GLY A 108 14.69 21.16 2.02
CA GLY A 108 13.41 21.01 2.73
C GLY A 108 12.86 19.59 2.73
N ARG A 109 13.51 18.64 2.07
CA ARG A 109 13.11 17.22 2.10
C ARG A 109 13.41 16.59 3.45
N VAL A 110 12.55 15.70 3.87
CA VAL A 110 12.68 14.97 5.15
C VAL A 110 13.16 13.55 4.87
N PHE A 111 14.21 13.15 5.56
CA PHE A 111 14.85 11.85 5.43
C PHE A 111 14.97 11.14 6.78
N PRO A 112 14.99 9.80 6.83
CA PRO A 112 15.49 9.08 7.98
C PRO A 112 16.94 9.48 8.29
N ALA A 113 17.34 9.46 9.56
CA ALA A 113 18.68 9.86 9.99
C ALA A 113 19.80 9.08 9.28
N ASP A 114 19.58 7.80 8.99
CA ASP A 114 20.50 6.93 8.27
C ASP A 114 20.29 6.92 6.74
N MET A 115 19.39 7.75 6.22
CA MET A 115 19.01 7.86 4.80
C MET A 115 18.39 6.58 4.19
N LYS A 116 18.20 5.50 4.94
CA LYS A 116 17.85 4.17 4.44
C LYS A 116 16.36 3.84 4.62
N ALA A 117 15.80 3.17 3.61
CA ALA A 117 14.43 2.67 3.68
C ALA A 117 14.29 1.38 4.49
N ALA A 118 15.31 0.52 4.49
CA ALA A 118 15.20 -0.83 5.04
C ALA A 118 14.96 -0.87 6.56
N PRO A 119 15.60 -0.07 7.42
CA PRO A 119 15.31 -0.05 8.85
C PRO A 119 13.88 0.37 9.16
N LEU A 120 13.39 1.42 8.50
CA LEU A 120 12.02 1.89 8.64
C LEU A 120 11.00 0.82 8.23
N LEU A 121 11.19 0.18 7.07
CA LEU A 121 10.31 -0.88 6.60
C LEU A 121 10.31 -2.08 7.56
N ARG A 122 11.46 -2.51 8.09
CA ARG A 122 11.55 -3.60 9.07
C ARG A 122 10.77 -3.29 10.35
N ALA A 123 10.95 -2.11 10.92
CA ALA A 123 10.24 -1.68 12.12
C ALA A 123 8.73 -1.63 11.88
N TRP A 124 8.31 -1.11 10.72
CA TRP A 124 6.90 -1.06 10.33
C TRP A 124 6.28 -2.45 10.18
N LEU A 125 6.94 -3.36 9.48
CA LEU A 125 6.48 -4.74 9.32
C LEU A 125 6.41 -5.50 10.64
N GLN A 126 7.38 -5.28 11.55
CA GLN A 126 7.35 -5.87 12.88
C GLN A 126 6.12 -5.39 13.65
N ARG A 127 5.83 -4.08 13.63
CA ARG A 127 4.62 -3.50 14.24
C ARG A 127 3.35 -4.12 13.67
N LEU A 128 3.21 -4.16 12.34
CA LEU A 128 2.03 -4.71 11.69
C LEU A 128 1.80 -6.19 12.06
N ARG A 129 2.85 -7.00 12.06
CA ARG A 129 2.76 -8.40 12.47
C ARG A 129 2.39 -8.55 13.94
N SER A 130 2.94 -7.74 14.82
CA SER A 130 2.57 -7.76 16.24
C SER A 130 1.11 -7.35 16.50
N GLN A 131 0.54 -6.57 15.59
CA GLN A 131 -0.87 -6.18 15.57
C GLN A 131 -1.79 -7.19 14.86
N GLY A 132 -1.25 -8.35 14.45
CA GLY A 132 -2.03 -9.42 13.85
C GLY A 132 -2.25 -9.33 12.35
N VAL A 133 -1.62 -8.38 11.64
CA VAL A 133 -1.69 -8.30 10.17
C VAL A 133 -1.00 -9.51 9.56
N GLN A 134 -1.71 -10.21 8.67
CA GLN A 134 -1.21 -11.38 7.96
C GLN A 134 -0.76 -11.01 6.54
N PHE A 135 0.39 -11.52 6.12
CA PHE A 135 0.98 -11.24 4.81
C PHE A 135 1.02 -12.48 3.93
N HIS A 136 0.47 -12.36 2.73
CA HIS A 136 0.40 -13.41 1.70
C HIS A 136 1.20 -12.94 0.47
N MET A 137 2.49 -13.26 0.46
CA MET A 137 3.37 -12.91 -0.66
C MET A 137 3.29 -13.95 -1.77
N ARG A 138 3.62 -13.55 -3.01
CA ARG A 138 3.49 -14.37 -4.23
C ARG A 138 2.05 -14.76 -4.53
N HIS A 139 1.10 -13.91 -4.13
CA HIS A 139 -0.32 -14.07 -4.42
C HIS A 139 -0.74 -12.95 -5.39
N ARG A 140 -0.82 -13.28 -6.66
CA ARG A 140 -1.20 -12.32 -7.70
C ARG A 140 -2.70 -12.23 -7.79
N PHE A 141 -3.23 -11.04 -7.51
CA PHE A 141 -4.64 -10.76 -7.74
C PHE A 141 -4.97 -10.79 -9.24
N THR A 142 -6.00 -11.52 -9.62
CA THR A 142 -6.43 -11.70 -11.01
C THR A 142 -7.83 -11.16 -11.29
N GLY A 143 -8.53 -10.70 -10.27
CA GLY A 143 -9.87 -10.14 -10.38
C GLY A 143 -10.85 -10.77 -9.39
N TRP A 144 -12.10 -10.76 -9.76
CA TRP A 144 -13.19 -11.32 -8.96
C TRP A 144 -13.88 -12.43 -9.76
N ASP A 145 -14.42 -13.42 -9.06
CA ASP A 145 -15.32 -14.37 -9.68
C ASP A 145 -16.75 -13.80 -9.87
N GLY A 146 -17.65 -14.62 -10.40
CA GLY A 146 -19.06 -14.25 -10.64
C GLY A 146 -19.86 -13.97 -9.35
N ALA A 147 -19.40 -14.44 -8.20
CA ALA A 147 -20.01 -14.22 -6.89
C ALA A 147 -19.39 -13.03 -6.14
N GLY A 148 -18.34 -12.39 -6.70
CA GLY A 148 -17.67 -11.26 -6.10
C GLY A 148 -16.52 -11.63 -5.18
N ALA A 149 -16.12 -12.89 -5.09
CA ALA A 149 -14.95 -13.32 -4.35
C ALA A 149 -13.66 -12.96 -5.09
N LEU A 150 -12.62 -12.64 -4.32
CA LEU A 150 -11.32 -12.30 -4.85
C LEU A 150 -10.59 -13.55 -5.36
N GLN A 151 -10.00 -13.44 -6.54
CA GLN A 151 -9.25 -14.52 -7.17
C GLN A 151 -7.75 -14.20 -7.14
N PHE A 152 -6.94 -15.15 -6.71
CA PHE A 152 -5.49 -15.02 -6.67
C PHE A 152 -4.80 -16.24 -7.28
N GLN A 153 -3.75 -15.99 -8.03
CA GLN A 153 -2.74 -16.99 -8.37
C GLN A 153 -1.72 -17.07 -7.25
N ALA A 154 -1.64 -18.22 -6.58
CA ALA A 154 -0.70 -18.48 -5.49
C ALA A 154 0.30 -19.57 -5.87
N PRO A 155 1.42 -19.74 -5.13
CA PRO A 155 2.37 -20.83 -5.39
C PRO A 155 1.77 -22.23 -5.31
N SER A 156 0.70 -22.40 -4.53
CA SER A 156 -0.05 -23.66 -4.37
C SER A 156 -1.15 -23.86 -5.43
N GLY A 157 -1.33 -22.92 -6.36
CA GLY A 157 -2.42 -22.90 -7.33
C GLY A 157 -3.38 -21.73 -7.09
N ASP A 158 -4.46 -21.68 -7.85
CA ASP A 158 -5.46 -20.62 -7.75
C ASP A 158 -6.25 -20.74 -6.44
N ILE A 159 -6.44 -19.62 -5.76
CA ILE A 159 -7.24 -19.56 -4.54
C ILE A 159 -8.33 -18.50 -4.64
N THR A 160 -9.39 -18.72 -3.88
CA THR A 160 -10.53 -17.80 -3.76
C THR A 160 -10.58 -17.27 -2.33
N VAL A 161 -10.75 -15.94 -2.19
CA VAL A 161 -10.83 -15.26 -0.89
C VAL A 161 -12.13 -14.48 -0.80
N GLN A 162 -12.92 -14.77 0.22
CA GLN A 162 -14.09 -13.98 0.59
C GLN A 162 -13.67 -12.87 1.55
N ALA A 163 -14.00 -11.63 1.22
CA ALA A 163 -13.67 -10.48 2.08
C ALA A 163 -14.91 -9.62 2.31
N ARG A 164 -15.09 -9.15 3.55
CA ARG A 164 -16.14 -8.17 3.88
C ARG A 164 -15.81 -6.77 3.37
N ALA A 165 -14.51 -6.44 3.35
CA ALA A 165 -14.00 -5.19 2.80
C ALA A 165 -12.70 -5.42 2.03
N VAL A 166 -12.49 -4.65 0.97
CA VAL A 166 -11.31 -4.75 0.11
C VAL A 166 -10.71 -3.37 -0.08
N VAL A 167 -9.39 -3.26 0.12
CA VAL A 167 -8.59 -2.08 -0.19
C VAL A 167 -7.69 -2.42 -1.38
N LEU A 168 -7.87 -1.72 -2.49
CA LEU A 168 -7.00 -1.83 -3.66
C LEU A 168 -5.85 -0.83 -3.54
N ALA A 169 -4.64 -1.32 -3.29
CA ALA A 169 -3.41 -0.54 -3.16
C ALA A 169 -2.37 -0.95 -4.22
N LEU A 170 -2.85 -1.08 -5.46
CA LEU A 170 -2.16 -1.72 -6.59
C LEU A 170 -1.06 -0.85 -7.23
N GLY A 171 -0.87 0.38 -6.76
CA GLY A 171 0.11 1.32 -7.30
C GLY A 171 -0.27 1.89 -8.65
N GLY A 172 0.70 2.46 -9.35
CA GLY A 172 0.54 2.97 -10.72
C GLY A 172 0.98 1.96 -11.78
N GLY A 173 1.41 2.46 -12.97
CA GLY A 173 1.88 1.65 -14.09
C GLY A 173 3.38 1.79 -14.41
N SER A 174 4.17 2.44 -13.55
CA SER A 174 5.54 2.87 -13.89
C SER A 174 6.63 1.81 -13.70
N TRP A 175 6.35 0.70 -13.00
CA TRP A 175 7.37 -0.27 -12.60
C TRP A 175 6.80 -1.70 -12.60
N ALA A 176 6.45 -2.20 -13.78
CA ALA A 176 5.85 -3.53 -13.97
C ALA A 176 6.65 -4.67 -13.31
N ARG A 177 8.00 -4.63 -13.40
CA ARG A 177 8.88 -5.62 -12.76
C ARG A 177 8.79 -5.65 -11.23
N LEU A 178 8.24 -4.58 -10.62
CA LEU A 178 8.05 -4.46 -9.17
C LEU A 178 6.57 -4.57 -8.77
N GLY A 179 5.71 -5.06 -9.67
CA GLY A 179 4.30 -5.31 -9.42
C GLY A 179 3.37 -4.13 -9.72
N SER A 180 3.88 -3.00 -10.25
CA SER A 180 3.05 -1.84 -10.66
C SER A 180 2.92 -1.81 -12.18
N ASP A 181 2.05 -2.65 -12.74
CA ASP A 181 1.85 -2.84 -14.18
C ASP A 181 0.60 -2.14 -14.73
N GLY A 182 -0.23 -1.54 -13.88
CA GLY A 182 -1.48 -0.88 -14.29
C GLY A 182 -2.60 -1.84 -14.70
N ALA A 183 -2.45 -3.16 -14.51
CA ALA A 183 -3.45 -4.15 -14.90
C ALA A 183 -4.83 -3.94 -14.23
N TRP A 184 -4.85 -3.29 -13.08
CA TRP A 184 -6.07 -2.97 -12.34
C TRP A 184 -7.07 -2.07 -13.10
N LEU A 185 -6.60 -1.28 -14.06
CA LEU A 185 -7.48 -0.46 -14.91
C LEU A 185 -8.51 -1.32 -15.64
N ALA A 186 -8.06 -2.42 -16.25
CA ALA A 186 -8.93 -3.35 -16.97
C ALA A 186 -9.93 -4.04 -16.02
N TRP A 187 -9.50 -4.44 -14.82
CA TRP A 187 -10.37 -5.09 -13.84
C TRP A 187 -11.47 -4.15 -13.34
N LEU A 188 -11.13 -2.90 -13.06
CA LEU A 188 -12.11 -1.90 -12.63
C LEU A 188 -13.09 -1.53 -13.76
N ALA A 189 -12.59 -1.40 -15.00
CA ALA A 189 -13.45 -1.15 -16.16
C ALA A 189 -14.48 -2.27 -16.36
N GLN A 190 -14.08 -3.55 -16.21
CA GLN A 190 -15.00 -4.70 -16.25
C GLN A 190 -16.07 -4.65 -15.16
N ARG A 191 -15.82 -3.95 -14.07
CA ARG A 191 -16.77 -3.72 -12.97
C ARG A 191 -17.59 -2.44 -13.12
N GLY A 192 -17.51 -1.77 -14.28
CA GLY A 192 -18.25 -0.53 -14.55
C GLY A 192 -17.68 0.70 -13.85
N VAL A 193 -16.47 0.63 -13.28
CA VAL A 193 -15.81 1.77 -12.65
C VAL A 193 -15.10 2.59 -13.72
N THR A 194 -15.48 3.85 -13.84
CA THR A 194 -14.80 4.80 -14.73
C THR A 194 -13.42 5.14 -14.18
N THR A 195 -12.39 4.93 -14.97
CA THR A 195 -11.00 5.24 -14.62
C THR A 195 -10.39 6.22 -15.61
N ALA A 196 -9.60 7.17 -15.11
CA ALA A 196 -8.77 8.00 -15.97
C ALA A 196 -7.51 7.20 -16.40
N PRO A 197 -7.02 7.41 -17.63
CA PRO A 197 -5.77 6.78 -18.07
C PRO A 197 -4.60 7.24 -17.20
N LEU A 198 -3.63 6.33 -16.98
CA LEU A 198 -2.40 6.68 -16.29
C LEU A 198 -1.60 7.65 -17.15
N GLN A 199 -1.10 8.72 -16.54
CA GLN A 199 -0.25 9.71 -17.18
C GLN A 199 1.18 9.58 -16.62
N PRO A 200 2.22 9.77 -17.44
CA PRO A 200 3.59 9.87 -16.93
C PRO A 200 3.72 11.09 -16.00
N SER A 201 4.50 10.93 -14.92
CA SER A 201 4.82 11.98 -13.97
C SER A 201 6.20 12.60 -14.26
#